data_35d62593b1a0f12c18b37b424ee7fed6
#
_entry.id   35d62593b1a0f12c18b37b424ee7fed6
#
_cell.length_a   1.000
_cell.length_b   1.000
_cell.length_c   1.000
_cell.angle_alpha   90.00
_cell.angle_beta   90.00
_cell.angle_gamma   90.00
#
_symmetry.space_group_name_H-M   'P 1'
#
loop_
_entity.id
_entity.type
_entity.pdbx_description
1 polymer ?
#
loop_
_entity_poly.entity_id
_entity_poly.type
_entity_poly.pdbx_seq_one_letter_code
_entity_poly.pdbx_strand_id
1 'polypeptide(L)'
;MKCRYLLIFFTFLLFSCETNISSNKKIKYSNKSEVIFVNKGFALIYDDDLIEKKLINKKMKSEDLIIFQHKLKKNTKVLVTNIKNQKSVIAIVGSKSKYPYFYNSVISPRISNMLDLDPNDPYVEIKKINYSNSFIASTAKTFEEEK
;
A
#
# COMPACT_ATOMS: atom_id res chain seq x y z
N MET A 1 47.81 -14.80 58.51
CA MET A 1 48.02 -15.28 57.12
C MET A 1 46.75 -15.83 56.45
N LYS A 2 45.59 -15.91 57.08
CA LYS A 2 44.36 -16.49 56.44
C LYS A 2 43.53 -15.51 55.62
N CYS A 3 43.73 -14.20 55.79
CA CYS A 3 42.93 -13.17 55.12
C CYS A 3 43.40 -12.89 53.68
N ARG A 4 44.69 -13.19 53.31
CA ARG A 4 45.22 -12.95 51.97
C ARG A 4 44.70 -13.90 50.90
N TYR A 5 44.38 -15.13 51.32
CA TYR A 5 43.83 -16.12 50.38
C TYR A 5 42.36 -15.94 50.07
N LEU A 6 41.63 -15.30 50.99
CA LEU A 6 40.21 -14.97 50.79
C LEU A 6 40.02 -13.86 49.77
N LEU A 7 40.94 -12.91 49.71
CA LEU A 7 40.90 -11.82 48.72
C LEU A 7 41.24 -12.32 47.31
N ILE A 8 42.15 -13.29 47.18
CA ILE A 8 42.53 -13.89 45.90
C ILE A 8 41.37 -14.76 45.34
N PHE A 9 40.63 -15.44 46.21
CA PHE A 9 39.52 -16.26 45.80
C PHE A 9 38.33 -15.41 45.33
N PHE A 10 38.15 -14.21 45.87
CA PHE A 10 37.07 -13.28 45.48
C PHE A 10 37.32 -12.60 44.15
N THR A 11 38.59 -12.39 43.75
CA THR A 11 38.93 -11.83 42.44
C THR A 11 38.75 -12.82 41.27
N PHE A 12 38.74 -14.14 41.53
CA PHE A 12 38.54 -15.16 40.52
C PHE A 12 37.07 -15.35 40.14
N LEU A 13 36.11 -14.87 40.93
CA LEU A 13 34.67 -15.01 40.67
C LEU A 13 34.11 -13.93 39.74
N LEU A 14 34.91 -12.90 39.38
CA LEU A 14 34.47 -11.82 38.50
C LEU A 14 34.79 -12.00 37.02
N PHE A 15 35.44 -13.12 36.63
CA PHE A 15 35.86 -13.35 35.24
C PHE A 15 35.03 -14.38 34.48
N SER A 16 33.79 -14.60 34.85
CA SER A 16 32.92 -15.55 34.11
C SER A 16 31.64 -14.86 33.69
N CYS A 17 31.74 -13.98 32.70
CA CYS A 17 30.61 -13.65 31.84
C CYS A 17 31.11 -13.12 30.48
N GLU A 18 31.72 -14.01 29.70
CA GLU A 18 31.76 -13.81 28.26
C GLU A 18 30.43 -14.27 27.70
N THR A 19 29.50 -13.34 27.55
CA THR A 19 28.34 -13.56 26.71
C THR A 19 28.80 -13.58 25.25
N ASN A 20 28.80 -14.76 24.64
CA ASN A 20 28.87 -14.89 23.20
C ASN A 20 27.72 -14.10 22.57
N ILE A 21 27.99 -12.86 22.19
CA ILE A 21 27.09 -12.08 21.33
C ILE A 21 27.18 -12.73 19.96
N SER A 22 26.27 -13.68 19.74
CA SER A 22 25.94 -14.18 18.42
C SER A 22 25.77 -12.98 17.49
N SER A 23 26.54 -12.93 16.44
CA SER A 23 26.54 -11.87 15.45
C SER A 23 25.12 -11.61 14.97
N ASN A 24 24.51 -10.57 15.49
CA ASN A 24 23.27 -10.02 14.97
C ASN A 24 23.55 -9.57 13.55
N LYS A 25 23.21 -10.43 12.59
CA LYS A 25 23.07 -10.07 11.20
C LYS A 25 22.12 -8.87 11.17
N LYS A 26 22.68 -7.65 11.10
CA LYS A 26 21.91 -6.44 10.93
C LYS A 26 21.06 -6.62 9.69
N ILE A 27 19.80 -6.98 9.88
CA ILE A 27 18.80 -6.89 8.83
C ILE A 27 18.76 -5.41 8.49
N LYS A 28 19.39 -5.04 7.39
CA LYS A 28 19.22 -3.73 6.79
C LYS A 28 17.76 -3.65 6.37
N TYR A 29 16.92 -3.13 7.24
CA TYR A 29 15.64 -2.60 6.80
C TYR A 29 15.97 -1.43 5.90
N SER A 30 15.97 -1.70 4.61
CA SER A 30 15.95 -0.64 3.62
C SER A 30 14.61 0.07 3.82
N ASN A 31 14.60 1.11 4.64
CA ASN A 31 13.52 2.09 4.70
C ASN A 31 13.57 2.91 3.40
N LYS A 32 13.45 2.22 2.26
CA LYS A 32 13.04 2.86 1.03
C LYS A 32 11.59 3.23 1.30
N SER A 33 11.35 4.46 1.72
CA SER A 33 10.01 5.04 1.71
C SER A 33 9.50 4.94 0.29
N GLU A 34 8.75 3.87 -0.01
CA GLU A 34 8.05 3.79 -1.28
C GLU A 34 7.13 5.01 -1.30
N VAL A 35 7.40 5.91 -2.23
CA VAL A 35 6.53 7.04 -2.47
C VAL A 35 5.17 6.46 -2.87
N ILE A 36 4.27 6.38 -1.91
CA ILE A 36 2.92 5.89 -2.13
C ILE A 36 2.22 6.98 -2.95
N PHE A 37 1.85 6.65 -4.20
CA PHE A 37 1.04 7.56 -4.99
C PHE A 37 -0.32 7.73 -4.31
N VAL A 38 -0.63 8.97 -3.95
CA VAL A 38 -1.93 9.41 -3.43
C VAL A 38 -2.36 10.64 -4.21
N ASN A 39 -3.58 10.64 -4.71
CA ASN A 39 -4.16 11.77 -5.41
C ASN A 39 -5.61 11.98 -4.94
N LYS A 40 -5.92 13.18 -4.45
CA LYS A 40 -7.27 13.59 -4.02
C LYS A 40 -7.82 14.62 -4.99
N GLY A 41 -9.10 14.55 -5.27
CA GLY A 41 -9.76 15.52 -6.13
C GLY A 41 -11.10 15.01 -6.65
N PHE A 42 -11.75 15.84 -7.46
CA PHE A 42 -13.01 15.48 -8.10
C PHE A 42 -12.79 14.43 -9.19
N ALA A 43 -13.63 13.41 -9.20
CA ALA A 43 -13.70 12.45 -10.27
C ALA A 43 -14.74 12.87 -11.30
N LEU A 44 -14.52 12.56 -12.57
CA LEU A 44 -15.52 12.66 -13.61
C LEU A 44 -16.19 11.30 -13.76
N ILE A 45 -17.49 11.22 -13.50
CA ILE A 45 -18.24 9.99 -13.69
C ILE A 45 -18.47 9.82 -15.19
N TYR A 46 -18.08 8.65 -15.72
CA TYR A 46 -18.18 8.36 -17.14
C TYR A 46 -19.65 8.31 -17.59
N ASP A 47 -19.90 8.97 -18.73
CA ASP A 47 -21.10 8.88 -19.53
C ASP A 47 -20.69 8.90 -21.01
N ASP A 48 -21.46 8.27 -21.90
CA ASP A 48 -21.20 8.28 -23.33
C ASP A 48 -21.28 9.68 -23.94
N ASP A 49 -22.11 10.56 -23.39
CA ASP A 49 -22.21 11.97 -23.77
C ASP A 49 -20.87 12.72 -23.65
N LEU A 50 -20.00 12.29 -22.74
CA LEU A 50 -18.69 12.90 -22.58
C LEU A 50 -17.77 12.70 -23.78
N ILE A 51 -17.98 11.60 -24.54
CA ILE A 51 -17.29 11.35 -25.81
C ILE A 51 -17.83 12.32 -26.87
N GLU A 52 -19.15 12.44 -26.99
CA GLU A 52 -19.79 13.31 -27.96
C GLU A 52 -19.41 14.77 -27.75
N LYS A 53 -19.36 15.21 -26.47
CA LYS A 53 -18.89 16.53 -26.06
C LYS A 53 -17.37 16.70 -26.17
N LYS A 54 -16.63 15.69 -26.64
CA LYS A 54 -15.14 15.69 -26.75
C LYS A 54 -14.41 15.98 -25.44
N LEU A 55 -15.07 15.78 -24.31
CA LEU A 55 -14.46 15.95 -22.98
C LEU A 55 -13.52 14.80 -22.64
N ILE A 56 -13.81 13.61 -23.14
CA ILE A 56 -12.94 12.44 -23.08
C ILE A 56 -12.78 11.84 -24.50
N ASN A 57 -11.70 11.10 -24.70
CA ASN A 57 -11.41 10.52 -26.02
C ASN A 57 -11.37 8.99 -26.04
N LYS A 58 -11.75 8.35 -24.94
CA LYS A 58 -11.76 6.89 -24.80
C LYS A 58 -13.05 6.42 -24.18
N LYS A 59 -13.66 5.39 -24.79
CA LYS A 59 -14.82 4.71 -24.22
C LYS A 59 -14.43 3.85 -23.02
N MET A 60 -15.34 3.75 -22.07
CA MET A 60 -15.27 2.92 -20.87
C MET A 60 -16.57 2.12 -20.77
N LYS A 61 -16.50 0.86 -20.40
CA LYS A 61 -17.70 0.09 -20.11
C LYS A 61 -18.21 0.47 -18.71
N SER A 62 -19.50 0.71 -18.61
CA SER A 62 -20.14 1.16 -17.36
C SER A 62 -19.96 0.17 -16.21
N GLU A 63 -19.88 -1.13 -16.52
CA GLU A 63 -19.78 -2.23 -15.55
C GLU A 63 -18.35 -2.58 -15.13
N ASP A 64 -17.35 -1.97 -15.75
CA ASP A 64 -15.95 -2.29 -15.45
C ASP A 64 -15.48 -1.54 -14.18
N LEU A 65 -14.58 -2.17 -13.40
CA LEU A 65 -13.87 -1.50 -12.31
C LEU A 65 -12.60 -0.84 -12.85
N ILE A 66 -12.79 0.10 -13.79
CA ILE A 66 -11.72 0.81 -14.48
C ILE A 66 -11.79 2.30 -14.16
N ILE A 67 -10.62 2.92 -14.06
CA ILE A 67 -10.48 4.37 -14.02
C ILE A 67 -9.50 4.85 -15.09
N PHE A 68 -9.65 6.07 -15.59
CA PHE A 68 -8.59 6.75 -16.33
C PHE A 68 -7.88 7.72 -15.40
N GLN A 69 -6.54 7.67 -15.40
CA GLN A 69 -5.72 8.51 -14.54
C GLN A 69 -4.40 8.89 -15.28
N HIS A 70 -4.06 10.19 -15.30
CA HIS A 70 -2.94 10.69 -16.12
C HIS A 70 -1.57 10.23 -15.64
N LYS A 71 -1.36 10.15 -14.32
CA LYS A 71 -0.05 9.93 -13.70
C LYS A 71 0.30 8.47 -13.50
N LEU A 72 -0.66 7.56 -13.62
CA LEU A 72 -0.46 6.13 -13.40
C LEU A 72 -0.36 5.37 -14.72
N LYS A 73 0.38 4.28 -14.68
CA LYS A 73 0.50 3.37 -15.83
C LYS A 73 -0.75 2.49 -15.94
N LYS A 74 -1.10 2.10 -17.19
CA LYS A 74 -2.14 1.10 -17.46
C LYS A 74 -1.89 -0.17 -16.63
N ASN A 75 -2.96 -0.83 -16.22
CA ASN A 75 -2.97 -2.04 -15.39
C ASN A 75 -2.45 -1.84 -13.94
N THR A 76 -2.21 -0.60 -13.51
CA THR A 76 -1.94 -0.32 -12.11
C THR A 76 -3.20 -0.55 -11.28
N LYS A 77 -3.11 -1.32 -10.20
CA LYS A 77 -4.20 -1.46 -9.23
C LYS A 77 -4.19 -0.27 -8.27
N VAL A 78 -5.36 0.25 -8.02
CA VAL A 78 -5.57 1.42 -7.14
C VAL A 78 -6.73 1.17 -6.20
N LEU A 79 -6.66 1.74 -5.03
CA LEU A 79 -7.78 1.89 -4.12
C LEU A 79 -8.40 3.25 -4.37
N VAL A 80 -9.68 3.28 -4.73
CA VAL A 80 -10.48 4.50 -4.87
C VAL A 80 -11.38 4.60 -3.65
N THR A 81 -11.31 5.71 -2.94
CA THR A 81 -12.06 5.93 -1.70
C THR A 81 -12.90 7.18 -1.82
N ASN A 82 -14.18 7.08 -1.51
CA ASN A 82 -15.03 8.23 -1.26
C ASN A 82 -14.68 8.83 0.11
N ILE A 83 -14.18 10.05 0.12
CA ILE A 83 -13.66 10.67 1.36
C ILE A 83 -14.80 10.98 2.34
N LYS A 84 -16.02 11.22 1.87
CA LYS A 84 -17.15 11.57 2.72
C LYS A 84 -17.65 10.39 3.57
N ASN A 85 -17.80 9.22 2.95
CA ASN A 85 -18.37 8.03 3.60
C ASN A 85 -17.39 6.90 3.85
N GLN A 86 -16.11 7.05 3.46
CA GLN A 86 -15.00 6.09 3.61
C GLN A 86 -15.21 4.76 2.86
N LYS A 87 -16.22 4.64 2.00
CA LYS A 87 -16.36 3.49 1.12
C LYS A 87 -15.20 3.44 0.14
N SER A 88 -14.68 2.26 -0.11
CA SER A 88 -13.52 2.04 -0.99
C SER A 88 -13.75 0.89 -1.94
N VAL A 89 -13.18 1.00 -3.13
CA VAL A 89 -13.18 -0.07 -4.14
C VAL A 89 -11.80 -0.20 -4.78
N ILE A 90 -11.41 -1.41 -5.11
CA ILE A 90 -10.19 -1.67 -5.89
C ILE A 90 -10.56 -1.57 -7.38
N ALA A 91 -9.85 -0.70 -8.08
CA ALA A 91 -10.01 -0.48 -9.51
C ALA A 91 -8.67 -0.68 -10.25
N ILE A 92 -8.75 -0.78 -11.57
CA ILE A 92 -7.59 -0.89 -12.45
C ILE A 92 -7.50 0.37 -13.31
N VAL A 93 -6.29 0.91 -13.43
CA VAL A 93 -6.04 2.01 -14.36
C VAL A 93 -6.12 1.49 -15.79
N GLY A 94 -7.03 2.03 -16.57
CA GLY A 94 -7.22 1.70 -17.97
C GLY A 94 -6.20 2.36 -18.89
N SER A 95 -6.53 2.44 -20.18
CA SER A 95 -5.69 3.13 -21.15
C SER A 95 -5.67 4.64 -20.90
N LYS A 96 -4.56 5.30 -21.29
CA LYS A 96 -4.49 6.77 -21.21
C LYS A 96 -5.65 7.38 -22.02
N SER A 97 -6.38 8.27 -21.40
CA SER A 97 -7.45 9.06 -21.98
C SER A 97 -7.19 10.54 -21.75
N LYS A 98 -7.60 11.40 -22.69
CA LYS A 98 -7.63 12.84 -22.47
C LYS A 98 -8.93 13.18 -21.75
N TYR A 99 -8.85 14.00 -20.71
CA TYR A 99 -9.99 14.57 -19.97
C TYR A 99 -9.52 15.87 -19.29
N PRO A 100 -10.41 16.77 -18.86
CA PRO A 100 -10.03 18.04 -18.25
C PRO A 100 -9.17 17.84 -17.00
N TYR A 101 -8.09 18.59 -16.87
CA TYR A 101 -7.13 18.50 -15.77
C TYR A 101 -7.71 18.86 -14.39
N PHE A 102 -8.88 19.48 -14.38
CA PHE A 102 -9.61 19.74 -13.15
C PHE A 102 -9.95 18.44 -12.41
N TYR A 103 -10.26 17.38 -13.15
CA TYR A 103 -10.59 16.09 -12.56
C TYR A 103 -9.32 15.28 -12.27
N ASN A 104 -9.29 14.61 -11.12
CA ASN A 104 -8.20 13.71 -10.79
C ASN A 104 -8.25 12.40 -11.58
N SER A 105 -9.43 11.99 -12.00
CA SER A 105 -9.67 10.76 -12.76
C SER A 105 -11.03 10.79 -13.46
N VAL A 106 -11.21 9.86 -14.41
CA VAL A 106 -12.53 9.45 -14.89
C VAL A 106 -12.82 8.07 -14.30
N ILE A 107 -13.98 7.87 -13.71
CA ILE A 107 -14.39 6.61 -13.09
C ILE A 107 -15.63 6.04 -13.77
N SER A 108 -15.77 4.71 -13.77
CA SER A 108 -16.97 4.07 -14.31
C SER A 108 -18.21 4.32 -13.42
N PRO A 109 -19.42 4.28 -13.99
CA PRO A 109 -20.66 4.35 -13.22
C PRO A 109 -20.73 3.29 -12.12
N ARG A 110 -20.24 2.08 -12.38
CA ARG A 110 -20.18 1.02 -11.37
C ARG A 110 -19.36 1.41 -10.15
N ILE A 111 -18.18 2.01 -10.36
CA ILE A 111 -17.34 2.50 -9.24
C ILE A 111 -18.08 3.58 -8.47
N SER A 112 -18.72 4.54 -9.17
CA SER A 112 -19.51 5.60 -8.55
C SER A 112 -20.59 5.03 -7.64
N ASN A 113 -21.36 4.05 -8.14
CA ASN A 113 -22.43 3.39 -7.40
C ASN A 113 -21.89 2.62 -6.17
N MET A 114 -20.78 1.85 -6.34
CA MET A 114 -20.18 1.09 -5.23
C MET A 114 -19.65 2.00 -4.11
N LEU A 115 -19.18 3.18 -4.48
CA LEU A 115 -18.68 4.19 -3.53
C LEU A 115 -19.79 5.06 -2.96
N ASP A 116 -21.03 4.94 -3.47
CA ASP A 116 -22.14 5.82 -3.09
C ASP A 116 -21.74 7.30 -3.23
N LEU A 117 -21.21 7.63 -4.41
CA LEU A 117 -20.76 8.99 -4.70
C LEU A 117 -21.92 9.89 -5.06
N ASP A 118 -21.94 11.07 -4.48
CA ASP A 118 -22.83 12.15 -4.93
C ASP A 118 -22.34 12.68 -6.30
N PRO A 119 -23.16 12.58 -7.36
CA PRO A 119 -22.78 13.10 -8.68
C PRO A 119 -22.46 14.59 -8.70
N ASN A 120 -23.00 15.38 -7.77
CA ASN A 120 -22.74 16.81 -7.67
C ASN A 120 -21.45 17.13 -6.92
N ASP A 121 -20.94 16.18 -6.13
CA ASP A 121 -19.70 16.34 -5.36
C ASP A 121 -18.90 15.03 -5.30
N PRO A 122 -18.43 14.51 -6.45
CA PRO A 122 -17.76 13.24 -6.58
C PRO A 122 -16.28 13.34 -6.15
N TYR A 123 -16.01 13.66 -4.88
CA TYR A 123 -14.67 13.85 -4.37
C TYR A 123 -14.06 12.56 -3.85
N VAL A 124 -12.95 12.12 -4.45
CA VAL A 124 -12.32 10.84 -4.16
C VAL A 124 -10.82 10.94 -3.85
N GLU A 125 -10.32 9.97 -3.13
CA GLU A 125 -8.90 9.70 -2.98
C GLU A 125 -8.52 8.46 -3.79
N ILE A 126 -7.43 8.54 -4.55
CA ILE A 126 -6.86 7.42 -5.32
C ILE A 126 -5.49 7.09 -4.74
N LYS A 127 -5.33 5.87 -4.25
CA LYS A 127 -4.05 5.33 -3.75
C LYS A 127 -3.58 4.19 -4.64
N LYS A 128 -2.32 4.22 -5.07
CA LYS A 128 -1.71 3.07 -5.75
C LYS A 128 -1.52 1.94 -4.75
N ILE A 129 -1.96 0.74 -5.11
CA ILE A 129 -1.70 -0.47 -4.34
C ILE A 129 -0.35 -1.03 -4.79
N ASN A 130 0.63 -1.03 -3.89
CA ASN A 130 1.88 -1.73 -4.10
C ASN A 130 1.76 -3.12 -3.49
N TYR A 131 1.76 -4.15 -4.33
CA TYR A 131 2.00 -5.49 -3.82
C TYR A 131 3.49 -5.61 -3.54
N SER A 132 3.91 -5.38 -2.31
CA SER A 132 5.21 -5.89 -1.89
C SER A 132 5.11 -7.41 -1.90
N ASN A 133 5.88 -8.07 -2.76
CA ASN A 133 6.00 -9.53 -2.82
C ASN A 133 6.70 -10.12 -1.57
N SER A 134 6.62 -9.46 -0.44
CA SER A 134 7.18 -9.93 0.82
C SER A 134 6.12 -10.59 1.71
N PHE A 135 5.24 -11.41 1.13
CA PHE A 135 4.70 -12.51 1.89
C PHE A 135 5.77 -13.63 1.87
N ILE A 136 6.82 -13.44 2.64
CA ILE A 136 7.63 -14.58 3.07
C ILE A 136 6.71 -15.30 4.04
N ALA A 137 6.04 -16.34 3.56
CA ALA A 137 5.46 -17.33 4.44
C ALA A 137 6.62 -17.84 5.31
N SER A 138 6.70 -17.39 6.54
CA SER A 138 7.55 -18.04 7.53
C SER A 138 7.00 -19.46 7.65
N THR A 139 7.75 -20.42 7.10
CA THR A 139 7.49 -21.83 7.30
C THR A 139 7.33 -22.03 8.81
N ALA A 140 6.12 -22.38 9.24
CA ALA A 140 5.89 -22.77 10.61
C ALA A 140 6.86 -23.93 10.89
N LYS A 141 7.79 -23.74 11.82
CA LYS A 141 8.55 -24.85 12.36
C LYS A 141 7.54 -25.70 13.12
N THR A 142 7.16 -26.81 12.53
CA THR A 142 6.51 -27.89 13.25
C THR A 142 7.48 -28.35 14.34
N PHE A 143 7.14 -28.11 15.59
CA PHE A 143 7.81 -28.76 16.71
C PHE A 143 7.44 -30.22 16.60
N GLU A 144 8.45 -31.07 16.35
CA GLU A 144 8.32 -32.50 16.60
C GLU A 144 8.35 -32.70 18.14
N GLU A 145 7.20 -32.60 18.75
CA GLU A 145 6.95 -33.25 20.06
C GLU A 145 6.20 -34.54 19.77
N GLU A 146 6.91 -35.62 19.92
CA GLU A 146 6.49 -36.91 20.50
C GLU A 146 7.31 -38.06 19.91
N LYS A 147 8.28 -38.46 20.70
CA LYS A 147 8.66 -39.89 20.84
C LYS A 147 8.84 -40.16 22.30
#